data_c2d7c4b43885be96792eb1d03c2cddb4
#
_entry.id   c2d7c4b43885be96792eb1d03c2cddb4
#
_cell.length_a   1.000
_cell.length_b   1.000
_cell.length_c   1.000
_cell.angle_alpha   90.00
_cell.angle_beta   90.00
_cell.angle_gamma   90.00
#
_symmetry.space_group_name_H-M   'P 1'
#
loop_
_entity.id
_entity.type
_entity.pdbx_description
1 polymer ?
#
loop_
_entity_poly.entity_id
_entity_poly.type
_entity_poly.pdbx_seq_one_letter_code
_entity_poly.pdbx_strand_id
1 'polypeptide(L)'
;MVAAVTGIPARSRRRPHAGPAPSRRYERRRPEKTPLHKIVSENLESWLEWREAAERPVPGHVEEELRGYLECGLLCFGLARALCTGCGQGFVVAFSCKGRGVCPSCNGRHMAQTAAHLADHVIPPVPVRQWVISVPKRLRCFLADRPAAVRALTKIFLAEIERLLCAAAGVTIAACAPAHPRLGAVSFLHRFGSALNHHVHLHVCATDGVFVPAADGAGCDASPAFLPARPINQADLAALTERVRRRVIHWFRLTRLLDTAAAADMLTWENSGFSVDASVRITLIDRDVPSYFRSLEHLLRSSARPPFVARRSTGESSCRSMTTGQSFRDG
;
A
#
# COMPACT_ATOMS: atom_id res chain seq x y z
N MET A 1 30.49 5.13 -19.87
CA MET A 1 30.44 3.65 -19.75
C MET A 1 29.31 3.32 -18.81
N VAL A 2 28.19 2.82 -19.35
CA VAL A 2 27.01 2.43 -18.57
C VAL A 2 27.17 0.94 -18.30
N ALA A 3 27.38 0.55 -17.04
CA ALA A 3 27.42 -0.85 -16.63
C ALA A 3 25.99 -1.38 -16.60
N ALA A 4 25.63 -2.22 -17.55
CA ALA A 4 24.39 -2.98 -17.53
C ALA A 4 24.49 -4.06 -16.46
N VAL A 5 23.58 -4.06 -15.48
CA VAL A 5 23.45 -5.14 -14.49
C VAL A 5 22.71 -6.28 -15.17
N THR A 6 23.44 -7.21 -15.78
CA THR A 6 22.91 -8.41 -16.39
C THR A 6 22.84 -9.54 -15.36
N GLY A 7 21.67 -10.20 -15.29
CA GLY A 7 21.51 -11.54 -14.71
C GLY A 7 21.55 -11.61 -13.19
N ILE A 8 20.41 -11.40 -12.53
CA ILE A 8 20.26 -11.75 -11.10
C ILE A 8 19.64 -13.16 -11.03
N PRO A 9 20.38 -14.18 -10.53
CA PRO A 9 19.82 -15.53 -10.39
C PRO A 9 18.68 -15.54 -9.37
N ALA A 10 17.59 -16.23 -9.68
CA ALA A 10 16.51 -16.51 -8.75
C ALA A 10 17.05 -17.32 -7.55
N ARG A 11 17.41 -16.65 -6.48
CA ARG A 11 17.84 -17.31 -5.24
C ARG A 11 16.63 -17.59 -4.35
N SER A 12 16.45 -18.85 -3.99
CA SER A 12 15.67 -19.29 -2.83
C SER A 12 16.13 -18.51 -1.60
N ARG A 13 15.35 -17.51 -1.18
CA ARG A 13 15.71 -16.58 -0.10
C ARG A 13 15.32 -17.16 1.25
N ARG A 14 16.12 -18.09 1.78
CA ARG A 14 16.08 -18.37 3.23
C ARG A 14 16.72 -17.17 3.94
N ARG A 15 15.93 -16.39 4.69
CA ARG A 15 16.46 -15.36 5.56
C ARG A 15 17.42 -15.99 6.57
N PRO A 16 18.61 -15.42 6.84
CA PRO A 16 19.50 -15.94 7.88
C PRO A 16 18.76 -15.93 9.23
N HIS A 17 18.88 -17.01 9.97
CA HIS A 17 18.31 -17.11 11.31
C HIS A 17 18.97 -16.05 12.19
N ALA A 18 18.20 -15.04 12.60
CA ALA A 18 18.58 -14.22 13.74
C ALA A 18 18.68 -15.13 14.97
N GLY A 19 19.73 -14.98 15.76
CA GLY A 19 19.92 -15.74 16.99
C GLY A 19 18.71 -15.64 17.93
N PRO A 20 18.59 -16.50 18.94
CA PRO A 20 17.43 -16.58 19.80
C PRO A 20 17.21 -15.23 20.49
N ALA A 21 16.19 -14.49 20.02
CA ALA A 21 15.71 -13.33 20.74
C ALA A 21 15.12 -13.80 22.09
N PRO A 22 15.24 -12.99 23.16
CA PRO A 22 14.68 -13.35 24.45
C PRO A 22 13.20 -13.73 24.27
N SER A 23 12.82 -14.91 24.76
CA SER A 23 11.49 -15.47 24.64
C SER A 23 10.48 -14.59 25.37
N ARG A 24 9.89 -13.61 24.67
CA ARG A 24 8.73 -12.90 25.21
C ARG A 24 7.56 -13.88 25.26
N ARG A 25 7.06 -14.10 26.47
CA ARG A 25 5.86 -14.90 26.70
C ARG A 25 4.72 -14.30 25.85
N TYR A 26 4.02 -15.15 25.08
CA TYR A 26 2.86 -14.70 24.32
C TYR A 26 1.82 -14.11 25.28
N GLU A 27 1.44 -12.87 25.05
CA GLU A 27 0.36 -12.20 25.76
C GLU A 27 -0.81 -12.03 24.81
N ARG A 28 -2.00 -12.52 25.23
CA ARG A 28 -3.23 -12.37 24.45
C ARG A 28 -3.55 -10.90 24.28
N ARG A 29 -3.87 -10.51 23.06
CA ARG A 29 -4.43 -9.19 22.78
C ARG A 29 -5.79 -9.05 23.48
N ARG A 30 -6.08 -7.88 24.03
CA ARG A 30 -7.32 -7.55 24.71
C ARG A 30 -8.08 -6.47 23.94
N PRO A 31 -8.77 -6.83 22.82
CA PRO A 31 -9.51 -5.87 21.99
C PRO A 31 -10.59 -5.17 22.79
N GLU A 32 -11.24 -5.87 23.72
CA GLU A 32 -12.28 -5.38 24.63
C GLU A 32 -11.86 -4.18 25.49
N LYS A 33 -10.56 -3.95 25.64
CA LYS A 33 -9.99 -2.80 26.38
C LYS A 33 -9.63 -1.61 25.49
N THR A 34 -9.89 -1.71 24.19
CA THR A 34 -9.53 -0.62 23.25
C THR A 34 -10.68 0.38 23.10
N PRO A 35 -10.37 1.69 22.96
CA PRO A 35 -11.42 2.69 22.74
C PRO A 35 -12.29 2.41 21.52
N LEU A 36 -11.70 1.91 20.42
CA LEU A 36 -12.45 1.59 19.22
C LEU A 36 -13.47 0.46 19.47
N HIS A 37 -13.08 -0.59 20.20
CA HIS A 37 -14.01 -1.69 20.54
C HIS A 37 -15.17 -1.16 21.37
N LYS A 38 -14.88 -0.33 22.38
CA LYS A 38 -15.90 0.30 23.22
C LYS A 38 -16.87 1.15 22.39
N ILE A 39 -16.35 2.03 21.54
CA ILE A 39 -17.19 2.89 20.69
C ILE A 39 -18.09 2.04 19.79
N VAL A 40 -17.56 1.01 19.13
CA VAL A 40 -18.37 0.16 18.24
C VAL A 40 -19.39 -0.63 19.02
N SER A 41 -19.02 -1.26 20.16
CA SER A 41 -19.95 -2.08 20.96
C SER A 41 -21.10 -1.26 21.56
N GLU A 42 -20.85 -0.01 21.94
CA GLU A 42 -21.86 0.85 22.57
C GLU A 42 -22.79 1.54 21.56
N ASN A 43 -22.38 1.68 20.29
CA ASN A 43 -23.12 2.50 19.34
C ASN A 43 -23.57 1.76 18.07
N LEU A 44 -23.17 0.50 17.86
CA LEU A 44 -23.47 -0.20 16.61
C LEU A 44 -24.97 -0.33 16.36
N GLU A 45 -25.72 -0.85 17.32
CA GLU A 45 -27.15 -1.11 17.16
C GLU A 45 -27.94 0.19 16.94
N SER A 46 -27.72 1.19 17.79
CA SER A 46 -28.39 2.49 17.65
C SER A 46 -28.02 3.21 16.33
N TRP A 47 -26.80 3.01 15.85
CA TRP A 47 -26.38 3.54 14.54
C TRP A 47 -27.07 2.81 13.39
N LEU A 48 -27.22 1.49 13.45
CA LEU A 48 -27.95 0.70 12.44
C LEU A 48 -29.42 1.12 12.38
N GLU A 49 -30.10 1.21 13.53
CA GLU A 49 -31.47 1.66 13.64
C GLU A 49 -31.67 3.09 13.09
N TRP A 50 -30.76 4.01 13.44
CA TRP A 50 -30.78 5.36 12.91
C TRP A 50 -30.63 5.41 11.39
N ARG A 51 -29.77 4.57 10.83
CA ARG A 51 -29.54 4.48 9.38
C ARG A 51 -30.75 3.93 8.65
N GLU A 52 -31.42 2.95 9.24
CA GLU A 52 -32.65 2.37 8.70
C GLU A 52 -33.80 3.40 8.73
N ALA A 53 -34.00 4.06 9.87
CA ALA A 53 -34.99 5.14 10.01
C ALA A 53 -34.77 6.32 9.06
N ALA A 54 -33.53 6.57 8.67
CA ALA A 54 -33.16 7.60 7.67
C ALA A 54 -33.28 7.11 6.22
N GLU A 55 -33.89 5.94 5.96
CA GLU A 55 -34.00 5.31 4.63
C GLU A 55 -32.63 5.13 3.92
N ARG A 56 -31.58 4.94 4.70
CA ARG A 56 -30.19 4.77 4.23
C ARG A 56 -29.56 3.53 4.89
N PRO A 57 -30.11 2.33 4.70
CA PRO A 57 -29.64 1.13 5.37
C PRO A 57 -28.16 0.90 5.14
N VAL A 58 -27.51 0.31 6.11
CA VAL A 58 -26.10 -0.04 6.02
C VAL A 58 -25.97 -1.27 5.11
N PRO A 59 -25.03 -1.29 4.13
CA PRO A 59 -24.78 -2.50 3.35
C PRO A 59 -24.40 -3.68 4.24
N GLY A 60 -24.99 -4.87 4.01
CA GLY A 60 -24.82 -6.04 4.87
C GLY A 60 -23.34 -6.40 5.14
N HIS A 61 -22.46 -6.29 4.14
CA HIS A 61 -21.03 -6.55 4.32
C HIS A 61 -20.34 -5.58 5.30
N VAL A 62 -20.85 -4.35 5.47
CA VAL A 62 -20.33 -3.37 6.45
C VAL A 62 -20.76 -3.76 7.85
N GLU A 63 -22.03 -4.17 8.02
CA GLU A 63 -22.56 -4.67 9.28
C GLU A 63 -21.83 -5.94 9.72
N GLU A 64 -21.70 -6.92 8.83
CA GLU A 64 -20.95 -8.17 9.08
C GLU A 64 -19.51 -7.89 9.52
N GLU A 65 -18.84 -6.91 8.90
CA GLU A 65 -17.48 -6.56 9.27
C GLU A 65 -17.39 -5.91 10.64
N LEU A 66 -18.36 -5.06 11.02
CA LEU A 66 -18.43 -4.45 12.35
C LEU A 66 -18.74 -5.49 13.43
N ARG A 67 -19.70 -6.38 13.20
CA ARG A 67 -20.02 -7.50 14.10
C ARG A 67 -18.84 -8.44 14.27
N GLY A 68 -18.23 -8.88 13.16
CA GLY A 68 -17.02 -9.70 13.19
C GLY A 68 -15.84 -9.04 13.88
N TYR A 69 -15.74 -7.69 13.82
CA TYR A 69 -14.73 -6.97 14.59
C TYR A 69 -14.94 -7.07 16.10
N LEU A 70 -16.20 -6.99 16.57
CA LEU A 70 -16.53 -7.10 18.00
C LEU A 70 -16.16 -8.48 18.57
N GLU A 71 -16.24 -9.52 17.76
CA GLU A 71 -15.89 -10.90 18.15
C GLU A 71 -14.38 -11.18 18.04
N CYS A 72 -13.67 -10.37 17.26
CA CYS A 72 -12.29 -10.63 16.85
C CYS A 72 -11.28 -10.62 18.00
N GLY A 73 -10.70 -11.77 18.29
CA GLY A 73 -9.67 -11.93 19.32
C GLY A 73 -10.21 -12.15 20.72
N LEU A 74 -11.51 -12.41 20.87
CA LEU A 74 -12.16 -12.82 22.12
C LEU A 74 -12.29 -14.35 22.16
N LEU A 75 -11.84 -14.96 23.25
CA LEU A 75 -11.82 -16.44 23.39
C LEU A 75 -13.21 -17.06 23.42
N CYS A 76 -14.23 -16.33 23.91
CA CYS A 76 -15.62 -16.79 23.96
C CYS A 76 -16.24 -17.00 22.57
N PHE A 77 -15.68 -16.38 21.51
CA PHE A 77 -16.12 -16.58 20.13
C PHE A 77 -15.28 -17.62 19.38
N GLY A 78 -14.50 -18.39 20.09
CA GLY A 78 -13.72 -19.49 19.55
C GLY A 78 -12.21 -19.28 19.62
N LEU A 79 -11.49 -20.38 19.65
CA LEU A 79 -10.06 -20.41 19.84
C LEU A 79 -9.40 -21.60 19.14
N ALA A 80 -8.12 -21.51 18.92
CA ALA A 80 -7.24 -22.62 18.53
C ALA A 80 -6.09 -22.72 19.52
N ARG A 81 -5.69 -23.94 19.85
CA ARG A 81 -4.46 -24.20 20.60
C ARG A 81 -3.31 -24.36 19.59
N ALA A 82 -2.32 -23.51 19.67
CA ALA A 82 -1.10 -23.60 18.88
C ALA A 82 0.02 -24.21 19.73
N LEU A 83 0.78 -25.15 19.15
CA LEU A 83 1.92 -25.78 19.76
C LEU A 83 3.18 -25.45 18.95
N CYS A 84 4.22 -25.00 19.60
CA CYS A 84 5.52 -24.81 18.96
C CYS A 84 6.28 -26.13 18.90
N THR A 85 6.54 -26.62 17.70
CA THR A 85 7.28 -27.89 17.52
C THR A 85 8.74 -27.80 17.90
N GLY A 86 9.33 -26.57 17.95
CA GLY A 86 10.73 -26.37 18.30
C GLY A 86 11.02 -26.29 19.81
N CYS A 87 10.05 -25.78 20.61
CA CYS A 87 10.26 -25.60 22.06
C CYS A 87 9.18 -26.27 22.92
N GLY A 88 8.19 -26.94 22.32
CA GLY A 88 7.09 -27.62 23.04
C GLY A 88 6.09 -26.69 23.73
N GLN A 89 6.27 -25.38 23.68
CA GLN A 89 5.36 -24.43 24.30
C GLN A 89 4.04 -24.33 23.54
N GLY A 90 2.93 -24.47 24.26
CA GLY A 90 1.59 -24.28 23.73
C GLY A 90 1.00 -22.94 24.18
N PHE A 91 0.22 -22.31 23.29
CA PHE A 91 -0.55 -21.13 23.63
C PHE A 91 -1.90 -21.14 22.91
N VAL A 92 -2.85 -20.44 23.48
CA VAL A 92 -4.22 -20.34 22.96
C VAL A 92 -4.34 -19.08 22.14
N VAL A 93 -4.87 -19.22 20.92
CA VAL A 93 -5.09 -18.12 19.98
C VAL A 93 -6.59 -17.99 19.73
N ALA A 94 -7.18 -16.86 20.08
CA ALA A 94 -8.56 -16.55 19.73
C ALA A 94 -8.73 -16.39 18.23
N PHE A 95 -9.90 -16.74 17.70
CA PHE A 95 -10.21 -16.58 16.29
C PHE A 95 -10.19 -15.10 15.87
N SER A 96 -9.87 -14.85 14.63
CA SER A 96 -9.81 -13.52 14.05
C SER A 96 -10.90 -13.36 12.98
N CYS A 97 -11.49 -12.17 12.87
CA CYS A 97 -12.52 -11.87 11.89
C CYS A 97 -12.00 -11.88 10.44
N LYS A 98 -10.69 -11.82 10.23
CA LYS A 98 -10.04 -11.68 8.89
C LYS A 98 -10.53 -10.47 8.10
N GLY A 99 -11.28 -9.54 8.73
CA GLY A 99 -11.80 -8.33 8.12
C GLY A 99 -10.69 -7.42 7.57
N ARG A 100 -11.04 -6.61 6.58
CA ARG A 100 -10.09 -5.72 5.88
C ARG A 100 -10.35 -4.23 6.10
N GLY A 101 -11.47 -3.86 6.73
CA GLY A 101 -11.89 -2.47 6.93
C GLY A 101 -11.63 -1.97 8.35
N VAL A 102 -12.39 -2.47 9.32
CA VAL A 102 -12.45 -1.90 10.67
C VAL A 102 -11.42 -2.48 11.63
N CYS A 103 -11.21 -3.80 11.61
CA CYS A 103 -10.39 -4.47 12.63
C CYS A 103 -8.91 -4.10 12.57
N PRO A 104 -8.35 -3.34 13.55
CA PRO A 104 -6.97 -2.87 13.49
C PRO A 104 -5.94 -4.01 13.49
N SER A 105 -6.29 -5.14 14.10
CA SER A 105 -5.39 -6.29 14.21
C SER A 105 -5.30 -7.09 12.92
N CYS A 106 -6.45 -7.36 12.29
CA CYS A 106 -6.50 -8.05 11.00
C CYS A 106 -5.88 -7.17 9.91
N ASN A 107 -6.18 -5.87 9.92
CA ASN A 107 -5.56 -4.88 9.04
C ASN A 107 -4.03 -4.85 9.20
N GLY A 108 -3.53 -4.81 10.44
CA GLY A 108 -2.10 -4.84 10.70
C GLY A 108 -1.41 -6.11 10.19
N ARG A 109 -2.09 -7.27 10.29
CA ARG A 109 -1.60 -8.53 9.73
C ARG A 109 -1.56 -8.48 8.20
N HIS A 110 -2.65 -8.07 7.56
CA HIS A 110 -2.71 -7.94 6.09
C HIS A 110 -1.66 -6.97 5.57
N MET A 111 -1.50 -5.82 6.21
CA MET A 111 -0.47 -4.83 5.88
C MET A 111 0.94 -5.47 5.91
N ALA A 112 1.26 -6.21 6.98
CA ALA A 112 2.57 -6.87 7.11
C ALA A 112 2.77 -7.98 6.08
N GLN A 113 1.74 -8.81 5.83
CA GLN A 113 1.78 -9.88 4.82
C GLN A 113 1.93 -9.31 3.41
N THR A 114 1.17 -8.27 3.07
CA THR A 114 1.27 -7.60 1.76
C THR A 114 2.66 -7.00 1.56
N ALA A 115 3.19 -6.29 2.57
CA ALA A 115 4.52 -5.69 2.47
C ALA A 115 5.62 -6.74 2.31
N ALA A 116 5.56 -7.84 3.06
CA ALA A 116 6.53 -8.93 2.93
C ALA A 116 6.42 -9.60 1.55
N HIS A 117 5.21 -9.89 1.08
CA HIS A 117 5.00 -10.48 -0.25
C HIS A 117 5.55 -9.59 -1.37
N LEU A 118 5.25 -8.29 -1.33
CA LEU A 118 5.74 -7.35 -2.34
C LEU A 118 7.27 -7.22 -2.30
N ALA A 119 7.87 -7.18 -1.12
CA ALA A 119 9.32 -7.08 -0.98
C ALA A 119 10.05 -8.37 -1.38
N ASP A 120 9.47 -9.54 -1.07
CA ASP A 120 10.14 -10.83 -1.29
C ASP A 120 9.92 -11.39 -2.70
N HIS A 121 8.79 -11.05 -3.36
CA HIS A 121 8.35 -11.74 -4.59
C HIS A 121 8.02 -10.83 -5.77
N VAL A 122 7.71 -9.55 -5.55
CA VAL A 122 7.19 -8.68 -6.61
C VAL A 122 8.18 -7.60 -7.02
N ILE A 123 8.73 -6.87 -6.04
CA ILE A 123 9.64 -5.76 -6.35
C ILE A 123 11.06 -6.31 -6.48
N PRO A 124 11.69 -6.16 -7.66
CA PRO A 124 13.06 -6.60 -7.87
C PRO A 124 14.03 -5.78 -7.01
N PRO A 125 15.25 -6.28 -6.74
CA PRO A 125 16.28 -5.57 -5.97
C PRO A 125 16.93 -4.45 -6.80
N VAL A 126 16.16 -3.41 -7.05
CA VAL A 126 16.58 -2.16 -7.73
C VAL A 126 16.23 -0.96 -6.85
N PRO A 127 16.85 0.21 -7.04
CA PRO A 127 16.45 1.41 -6.33
C PRO A 127 14.95 1.68 -6.50
N VAL A 128 14.28 2.04 -5.40
CA VAL A 128 12.86 2.40 -5.39
C VAL A 128 12.65 3.76 -4.76
N ARG A 129 11.57 4.43 -5.19
CA ARG A 129 11.15 5.74 -4.68
C ARG A 129 9.67 5.71 -4.36
N GLN A 130 9.31 6.30 -3.22
CA GLN A 130 7.91 6.56 -2.90
C GLN A 130 7.49 7.90 -3.52
N TRP A 131 6.35 7.88 -4.18
CA TRP A 131 5.68 9.06 -4.71
C TRP A 131 4.34 9.20 -4.02
N VAL A 132 4.04 10.39 -3.52
CA VAL A 132 2.76 10.67 -2.87
C VAL A 132 2.11 11.83 -3.58
N ILE A 133 0.86 11.67 -4.02
CA ILE A 133 0.08 12.76 -4.59
C ILE A 133 -1.13 13.06 -3.73
N SER A 134 -1.29 14.35 -3.41
CA SER A 134 -2.51 14.90 -2.84
C SER A 134 -3.19 15.82 -3.85
N VAL A 135 -4.52 15.87 -3.79
CA VAL A 135 -5.35 16.67 -4.70
C VAL A 135 -6.14 17.74 -3.93
N PRO A 136 -6.59 18.82 -4.61
CA PRO A 136 -7.41 19.88 -4.02
C PRO A 136 -8.67 19.33 -3.35
N LYS A 137 -9.12 19.97 -2.28
CA LYS A 137 -10.33 19.59 -1.54
C LYS A 137 -11.55 19.44 -2.45
N ARG A 138 -11.68 20.32 -3.44
CA ARG A 138 -12.78 20.34 -4.42
C ARG A 138 -12.92 19.03 -5.21
N LEU A 139 -11.82 18.31 -5.46
CA LEU A 139 -11.83 17.05 -6.19
C LEU A 139 -12.01 15.81 -5.29
N ARG A 140 -11.83 15.95 -3.98
CA ARG A 140 -11.81 14.79 -3.07
C ARG A 140 -13.15 14.07 -2.96
N CYS A 141 -14.27 14.79 -3.02
CA CYS A 141 -15.60 14.20 -3.01
C CYS A 141 -15.79 13.24 -4.21
N PHE A 142 -15.39 13.67 -5.41
CA PHE A 142 -15.48 12.81 -6.59
C PHE A 142 -14.58 11.58 -6.51
N LEU A 143 -13.38 11.72 -5.93
CA LEU A 143 -12.47 10.58 -5.72
C LEU A 143 -12.98 9.62 -4.65
N ALA A 144 -13.79 10.10 -3.71
CA ALA A 144 -14.40 9.26 -2.70
C ALA A 144 -15.44 8.30 -3.29
N ASP A 145 -16.31 8.83 -4.15
CA ASP A 145 -17.54 8.16 -4.57
C ASP A 145 -17.46 7.59 -5.99
N ARG A 146 -16.43 7.96 -6.76
CA ARG A 146 -16.33 7.59 -8.19
C ARG A 146 -15.04 6.81 -8.48
N PRO A 147 -15.11 5.49 -8.58
CA PRO A 147 -13.94 4.65 -8.92
C PRO A 147 -13.27 5.02 -10.25
N ALA A 148 -14.04 5.58 -11.21
CA ALA A 148 -13.49 6.05 -12.48
C ALA A 148 -12.53 7.23 -12.30
N ALA A 149 -12.84 8.16 -11.37
CA ALA A 149 -11.97 9.30 -11.07
C ALA A 149 -10.66 8.84 -10.40
N VAL A 150 -10.74 7.86 -9.51
CA VAL A 150 -9.53 7.25 -8.88
C VAL A 150 -8.67 6.57 -9.94
N ARG A 151 -9.28 5.77 -10.83
CA ARG A 151 -8.53 5.11 -11.94
C ARG A 151 -7.86 6.13 -12.85
N ALA A 152 -8.56 7.22 -13.18
CA ALA A 152 -8.02 8.28 -14.02
C ALA A 152 -6.83 8.99 -13.35
N LEU A 153 -6.97 9.37 -12.07
CA LEU A 153 -5.88 9.98 -11.29
C LEU A 153 -4.65 9.04 -11.25
N THR A 154 -4.87 7.77 -10.93
CA THR A 154 -3.79 6.77 -10.86
C THR A 154 -3.09 6.62 -12.22
N LYS A 155 -3.86 6.45 -13.31
CA LYS A 155 -3.32 6.31 -14.66
C LYS A 155 -2.53 7.54 -15.10
N ILE A 156 -3.05 8.74 -14.85
CA ILE A 156 -2.40 9.99 -15.19
C ILE A 156 -1.09 10.14 -14.39
N PHE A 157 -1.13 9.88 -13.09
CA PHE A 157 0.02 10.03 -12.22
C PHE A 157 1.14 9.05 -12.58
N LEU A 158 0.83 7.77 -12.76
CA LEU A 158 1.80 6.76 -13.17
C LEU A 158 2.42 7.09 -14.55
N ALA A 159 1.62 7.55 -15.50
CA ALA A 159 2.12 7.93 -16.82
C ALA A 159 3.09 9.13 -16.77
N GLU A 160 2.85 10.11 -15.87
CA GLU A 160 3.77 11.26 -15.72
C GLU A 160 5.03 10.88 -14.94
N ILE A 161 4.96 9.95 -13.98
CA ILE A 161 6.14 9.39 -13.33
C ILE A 161 7.00 8.62 -14.35
N GLU A 162 6.40 7.73 -15.15
CA GLU A 162 7.08 6.97 -16.19
C GLU A 162 7.78 7.89 -17.18
N ARG A 163 7.08 8.91 -17.66
CA ARG A 163 7.63 9.92 -18.57
C ARG A 163 8.84 10.66 -17.98
N LEU A 164 8.74 11.06 -16.71
CA LEU A 164 9.84 11.73 -16.01
C LEU A 164 11.04 10.80 -15.86
N LEU A 165 10.82 9.56 -15.43
CA LEU A 165 11.89 8.59 -15.22
C LEU A 165 12.54 8.14 -16.52
N CYS A 166 11.80 8.01 -17.63
CA CYS A 166 12.37 7.78 -18.96
C CYS A 166 13.31 8.92 -19.35
N ALA A 167 12.86 10.17 -19.23
CA ALA A 167 13.70 11.33 -19.52
C ALA A 167 14.93 11.40 -18.61
N ALA A 168 14.78 11.09 -17.32
CA ALA A 168 15.86 11.06 -16.35
C ALA A 168 16.84 9.90 -16.56
N ALA A 169 16.41 8.81 -17.19
CA ALA A 169 17.26 7.69 -17.61
C ALA A 169 17.87 7.88 -19.01
N GLY A 170 17.62 9.03 -19.67
CA GLY A 170 18.12 9.31 -21.01
C GLY A 170 17.47 8.48 -22.13
N VAL A 171 16.27 7.96 -21.88
CA VAL A 171 15.53 7.13 -22.85
C VAL A 171 14.43 7.95 -23.51
N THR A 172 14.43 7.97 -24.85
CA THR A 172 13.39 8.63 -25.62
C THR A 172 12.21 7.69 -25.80
N ILE A 173 11.02 8.13 -25.40
CA ILE A 173 9.77 7.41 -25.66
C ILE A 173 9.38 7.68 -27.12
N ALA A 174 9.74 6.79 -28.02
CA ALA A 174 9.21 6.83 -29.38
C ALA A 174 7.76 6.38 -29.36
N ALA A 175 6.83 7.24 -29.81
CA ALA A 175 5.39 7.00 -29.73
C ALA A 175 4.90 5.74 -30.47
N CYS A 176 5.71 5.20 -31.38
CA CYS A 176 5.37 4.08 -32.26
C CYS A 176 6.25 2.84 -32.06
N ALA A 177 7.13 2.80 -31.06
CA ALA A 177 7.95 1.61 -30.86
C ALA A 177 7.11 0.46 -30.26
N PRO A 178 7.22 -0.77 -30.80
CA PRO A 178 6.46 -1.93 -30.28
C PRO A 178 6.84 -2.28 -28.83
N ALA A 179 8.04 -1.89 -28.41
CA ALA A 179 8.55 -2.11 -27.05
C ALA A 179 8.90 -0.78 -26.40
N HIS A 180 8.07 -0.35 -25.43
CA HIS A 180 8.32 0.88 -24.67
C HIS A 180 9.01 0.59 -23.34
N PRO A 181 9.91 1.50 -22.88
CA PRO A 181 10.39 1.47 -21.50
C PRO A 181 9.21 1.47 -20.52
N ARG A 182 9.31 0.68 -19.46
CA ARG A 182 8.22 0.52 -18.49
C ARG A 182 8.66 0.81 -17.07
N LEU A 183 7.75 1.44 -16.34
CA LEU A 183 7.86 1.65 -14.91
C LEU A 183 7.36 0.42 -14.15
N GLY A 184 8.13 -0.07 -13.18
CA GLY A 184 7.64 -1.00 -12.16
C GLY A 184 7.04 -0.21 -11.00
N ALA A 185 5.75 -0.39 -10.70
CA ALA A 185 5.11 0.36 -9.62
C ALA A 185 3.99 -0.40 -8.94
N VAL A 186 3.84 -0.15 -7.62
CA VAL A 186 2.68 -0.58 -6.81
C VAL A 186 2.06 0.66 -6.18
N SER A 187 0.74 0.82 -6.30
CA SER A 187 0.02 1.99 -5.79
C SER A 187 -0.99 1.62 -4.71
N PHE A 188 -1.10 2.48 -3.69
CA PHE A 188 -1.99 2.34 -2.54
C PHE A 188 -2.85 3.58 -2.44
N LEU A 189 -4.17 3.39 -2.50
CA LEU A 189 -5.13 4.47 -2.33
C LEU A 189 -5.44 4.66 -0.85
N HIS A 190 -5.15 5.83 -0.32
CA HIS A 190 -5.57 6.25 1.00
C HIS A 190 -6.78 7.18 0.89
N ARG A 191 -7.83 6.91 1.67
CA ARG A 191 -9.07 7.68 1.65
C ARG A 191 -9.17 8.69 2.79
N PHE A 192 -8.38 8.49 3.85
CA PHE A 192 -8.45 9.26 5.09
C PHE A 192 -7.11 9.84 5.47
N GLY A 193 -7.14 11.03 6.05
CA GLY A 193 -6.00 11.63 6.74
C GLY A 193 -5.83 11.06 8.15
N SER A 194 -4.83 11.56 8.88
CA SER A 194 -4.50 11.11 10.24
C SER A 194 -5.61 11.36 11.26
N ALA A 195 -6.47 12.35 11.02
CA ALA A 195 -7.63 12.67 11.84
C ALA A 195 -8.92 11.99 11.35
N LEU A 196 -8.83 10.95 10.52
CA LEU A 196 -9.95 10.26 9.87
C LEU A 196 -10.84 11.17 9.00
N ASN A 197 -10.37 12.39 8.72
CA ASN A 197 -11.02 13.28 7.77
C ASN A 197 -10.84 12.76 6.34
N HIS A 198 -11.80 13.05 5.50
CA HIS A 198 -11.78 12.65 4.10
C HIS A 198 -10.62 13.34 3.36
N HIS A 199 -9.57 12.58 3.10
CA HIS A 199 -8.36 13.04 2.43
C HIS A 199 -7.86 11.97 1.48
N VAL A 200 -8.43 11.95 0.28
CA VAL A 200 -8.00 10.98 -0.74
C VAL A 200 -6.63 11.39 -1.27
N HIS A 201 -5.68 10.47 -1.16
CA HIS A 201 -4.31 10.61 -1.68
C HIS A 201 -3.78 9.24 -2.10
N LEU A 202 -2.79 9.27 -2.99
CA LEU A 202 -2.24 8.05 -3.57
C LEU A 202 -0.76 7.94 -3.20
N HIS A 203 -0.38 6.81 -2.63
CA HIS A 203 1.01 6.42 -2.43
C HIS A 203 1.41 5.45 -3.55
N VAL A 204 2.53 5.71 -4.20
CA VAL A 204 3.10 4.85 -5.23
C VAL A 204 4.53 4.50 -4.83
N CYS A 205 4.83 3.21 -4.67
CA CYS A 205 6.19 2.71 -4.59
C CYS A 205 6.60 2.31 -5.99
N ALA A 206 7.52 3.04 -6.60
CA ALA A 206 7.97 2.83 -7.96
C ALA A 206 9.48 2.55 -8.00
N THR A 207 9.92 1.80 -9.01
CA THR A 207 11.36 1.68 -9.31
C THR A 207 11.93 3.07 -9.65
N ASP A 208 13.13 3.41 -9.17
CA ASP A 208 13.77 4.70 -9.42
C ASP A 208 14.56 4.69 -10.74
N GLY A 209 13.88 4.27 -11.79
CA GLY A 209 14.33 4.05 -13.15
C GLY A 209 13.29 3.29 -13.96
N VAL A 210 13.66 2.87 -15.15
CA VAL A 210 12.77 2.18 -16.09
C VAL A 210 13.36 0.86 -16.58
N PHE A 211 12.51 -0.07 -16.93
CA PHE A 211 12.90 -1.30 -17.61
C PHE A 211 12.77 -1.11 -19.11
N VAL A 212 13.85 -1.37 -19.84
CA VAL A 212 13.83 -1.41 -21.30
C VAL A 212 13.82 -2.87 -21.78
N PRO A 213 13.07 -3.16 -22.83
CA PRO A 213 13.06 -4.48 -23.44
C PRO A 213 14.48 -4.91 -23.83
N ALA A 214 14.70 -6.21 -23.91
CA ALA A 214 15.92 -6.73 -24.53
C ALA A 214 16.00 -6.29 -26.00
N ALA A 215 17.21 -6.13 -26.52
CA ALA A 215 17.41 -5.77 -27.93
C ALA A 215 16.76 -6.78 -28.87
N ASP A 216 16.26 -6.31 -30.02
CA ASP A 216 15.72 -7.15 -31.07
C ASP A 216 16.74 -8.22 -31.48
N GLY A 217 16.33 -9.49 -31.43
CA GLY A 217 17.19 -10.65 -31.67
C GLY A 217 17.73 -11.35 -30.42
N ALA A 218 17.51 -10.81 -29.22
CA ALA A 218 17.72 -11.55 -27.99
C ALA A 218 16.61 -12.64 -27.87
N GLY A 219 16.99 -13.88 -27.55
CA GLY A 219 16.04 -14.99 -27.41
C GLY A 219 14.88 -14.66 -26.46
N CYS A 220 13.80 -15.43 -26.55
CA CYS A 220 12.57 -15.24 -25.75
C CYS A 220 12.77 -15.23 -24.21
N ASP A 221 13.94 -15.65 -23.74
CA ASP A 221 14.32 -15.68 -22.32
C ASP A 221 15.10 -14.42 -21.87
N ALA A 222 15.32 -13.44 -22.74
CA ALA A 222 16.09 -12.25 -22.40
C ALA A 222 15.28 -11.34 -21.46
N SER A 223 15.75 -11.20 -20.22
CA SER A 223 15.15 -10.31 -19.22
C SER A 223 15.32 -8.84 -19.59
N PRO A 224 14.34 -7.97 -19.32
CA PRO A 224 14.45 -6.54 -19.54
C PRO A 224 15.58 -5.94 -18.69
N ALA A 225 16.31 -4.98 -19.26
CA ALA A 225 17.38 -4.27 -18.57
C ALA A 225 16.81 -3.12 -17.74
N PHE A 226 17.31 -2.96 -16.50
CA PHE A 226 16.95 -1.81 -15.66
C PHE A 226 17.93 -0.65 -15.92
N LEU A 227 17.39 0.52 -16.27
CA LEU A 227 18.12 1.76 -16.41
C LEU A 227 17.77 2.70 -15.25
N PRO A 228 18.72 3.03 -14.35
CA PRO A 228 18.46 3.94 -13.25
C PRO A 228 18.26 5.36 -13.75
N ALA A 229 17.35 6.09 -13.11
CA ALA A 229 17.16 7.51 -13.36
C ALA A 229 18.24 8.35 -12.67
N ARG A 230 18.60 9.50 -13.25
CA ARG A 230 19.36 10.53 -12.52
C ARG A 230 18.58 11.01 -11.29
N PRO A 231 19.25 11.65 -10.33
CA PRO A 231 18.56 12.27 -9.20
C PRO A 231 17.44 13.22 -9.66
N ILE A 232 16.25 13.06 -9.06
CA ILE A 232 15.09 13.92 -9.32
C ILE A 232 15.20 15.16 -8.43
N ASN A 233 15.08 16.33 -9.03
CA ASN A 233 15.16 17.62 -8.35
C ASN A 233 13.80 18.30 -8.21
N GLN A 234 13.77 19.47 -7.55
CA GLN A 234 12.52 20.21 -7.31
C GLN A 234 11.87 20.73 -8.60
N ALA A 235 12.65 21.10 -9.61
CA ALA A 235 12.10 21.52 -10.90
C ALA A 235 11.40 20.36 -11.62
N ASP A 236 11.96 19.15 -11.55
CA ASP A 236 11.33 17.94 -12.07
C ASP A 236 9.96 17.68 -11.39
N LEU A 237 9.91 17.82 -10.05
CA LEU A 237 8.67 17.63 -9.28
C LEU A 237 7.63 18.70 -9.59
N ALA A 238 8.04 19.96 -9.70
CA ALA A 238 7.16 21.07 -10.07
C ALA A 238 6.56 20.85 -11.48
N ALA A 239 7.39 20.49 -12.44
CA ALA A 239 6.95 20.19 -13.80
C ALA A 239 6.02 18.98 -13.87
N LEU A 240 6.31 17.92 -13.11
CA LEU A 240 5.44 16.75 -13.03
C LEU A 240 4.09 17.13 -12.40
N THR A 241 4.10 17.86 -11.28
CA THR A 241 2.89 18.30 -10.57
C THR A 241 1.99 19.11 -11.50
N GLU A 242 2.55 20.05 -12.26
CA GLU A 242 1.78 20.89 -13.19
C GLU A 242 1.19 20.06 -14.34
N ARG A 243 1.95 19.10 -14.91
CA ARG A 243 1.39 18.20 -15.94
C ARG A 243 0.26 17.34 -15.41
N VAL A 244 0.42 16.76 -14.21
CA VAL A 244 -0.65 15.98 -13.56
C VAL A 244 -1.88 16.84 -13.33
N ARG A 245 -1.70 18.05 -12.76
CA ARG A 245 -2.78 19.03 -12.54
C ARG A 245 -3.60 19.28 -13.80
N ARG A 246 -2.94 19.67 -14.89
CA ARG A 246 -3.61 19.97 -16.16
C ARG A 246 -4.37 18.77 -16.70
N ARG A 247 -3.76 17.59 -16.71
CA ARG A 247 -4.38 16.36 -17.22
C ARG A 247 -5.56 15.91 -16.36
N VAL A 248 -5.45 16.00 -15.04
CA VAL A 248 -6.52 15.65 -14.11
C VAL A 248 -7.71 16.60 -14.29
N ILE A 249 -7.49 17.92 -14.24
CA ILE A 249 -8.56 18.92 -14.45
C ILE A 249 -9.23 18.74 -15.83
N HIS A 250 -8.42 18.51 -16.87
CA HIS A 250 -8.95 18.24 -18.22
C HIS A 250 -9.85 17.00 -18.24
N TRP A 251 -9.44 15.91 -17.60
CA TRP A 251 -10.24 14.69 -17.49
C TRP A 251 -11.57 14.95 -16.76
N PHE A 252 -11.53 15.68 -15.63
CA PHE A 252 -12.74 16.04 -14.87
C PHE A 252 -13.72 16.89 -15.70
N ARG A 253 -13.19 17.78 -16.54
CA ARG A 253 -14.01 18.57 -17.48
C ARG A 253 -14.64 17.67 -18.55
N LEU A 254 -13.86 16.80 -19.19
CA LEU A 254 -14.36 15.91 -20.24
C LEU A 254 -15.46 14.96 -19.73
N THR A 255 -15.35 14.53 -18.49
CA THR A 255 -16.35 13.66 -17.86
C THR A 255 -17.51 14.42 -17.23
N ARG A 256 -17.58 15.74 -17.42
CA ARG A 256 -18.63 16.63 -16.88
C ARG A 256 -18.74 16.60 -15.35
N LEU A 257 -17.69 16.20 -14.64
CA LEU A 257 -17.59 16.29 -13.18
C LEU A 257 -17.21 17.71 -12.72
N LEU A 258 -16.56 18.47 -13.59
CA LEU A 258 -16.35 19.91 -13.48
C LEU A 258 -16.91 20.58 -14.70
N ASP A 259 -17.62 21.69 -14.51
CA ASP A 259 -17.98 22.58 -15.61
C ASP A 259 -16.75 23.32 -16.16
N THR A 260 -16.89 23.94 -17.31
CA THR A 260 -15.78 24.61 -17.99
C THR A 260 -15.24 25.81 -17.20
N ALA A 261 -16.11 26.57 -16.53
CA ALA A 261 -15.72 27.74 -15.75
C ALA A 261 -14.94 27.31 -14.51
N ALA A 262 -15.43 26.29 -13.77
CA ALA A 262 -14.75 25.73 -12.62
C ALA A 262 -13.39 25.11 -12.98
N ALA A 263 -13.29 24.45 -14.13
CA ALA A 263 -12.02 23.90 -14.61
C ALA A 263 -11.03 25.00 -14.97
N ALA A 264 -11.49 26.08 -15.63
CA ALA A 264 -10.67 27.24 -15.95
C ALA A 264 -10.20 27.95 -14.68
N ASP A 265 -11.09 28.20 -13.73
CA ASP A 265 -10.80 28.80 -12.43
C ASP A 265 -9.71 28.00 -11.69
N MET A 266 -9.84 26.68 -11.59
CA MET A 266 -8.83 25.85 -10.94
C MET A 266 -7.45 25.91 -11.62
N LEU A 267 -7.37 26.24 -12.89
CA LEU A 267 -6.10 26.38 -13.61
C LEU A 267 -5.42 27.75 -13.34
N THR A 268 -6.13 28.74 -12.80
CA THR A 268 -5.55 30.04 -12.40
C THR A 268 -5.02 30.08 -11.00
N TRP A 269 -5.34 29.08 -10.16
CA TRP A 269 -4.95 29.10 -8.76
C TRP A 269 -3.42 29.07 -8.60
N GLU A 270 -2.85 30.05 -7.90
CA GLU A 270 -1.41 30.09 -7.56
C GLU A 270 -1.02 28.89 -6.71
N ASN A 271 -1.80 28.63 -5.65
CA ASN A 271 -1.70 27.39 -4.90
C ASN A 271 -2.70 26.38 -5.43
N SER A 272 -2.26 25.58 -6.38
CA SER A 272 -3.12 24.62 -7.09
C SER A 272 -3.81 23.59 -6.20
N GLY A 273 -3.34 23.41 -4.96
CA GLY A 273 -3.78 22.34 -4.05
C GLY A 273 -3.38 20.93 -4.49
N PHE A 274 -2.68 20.80 -5.63
CA PHE A 274 -1.96 19.58 -5.97
C PHE A 274 -0.59 19.61 -5.32
N SER A 275 -0.19 18.49 -4.72
CA SER A 275 1.12 18.35 -4.09
C SER A 275 1.67 16.98 -4.43
N VAL A 276 2.92 16.93 -4.88
CA VAL A 276 3.65 15.69 -5.11
C VAL A 276 4.90 15.70 -4.23
N ASP A 277 5.06 14.65 -3.43
CA ASP A 277 6.29 14.36 -2.70
C ASP A 277 6.95 13.09 -3.25
N ALA A 278 8.28 13.13 -3.35
CA ALA A 278 9.11 12.01 -3.80
C ALA A 278 10.43 11.95 -3.04
N SER A 279 10.44 12.42 -1.79
CA SER A 279 11.64 12.55 -0.94
C SER A 279 12.17 11.20 -0.47
N VAL A 280 11.29 10.20 -0.27
CA VAL A 280 11.68 8.89 0.24
C VAL A 280 12.21 8.01 -0.88
N ARG A 281 13.49 7.67 -0.79
CA ARG A 281 14.21 6.81 -1.73
C ARG A 281 14.95 5.71 -0.98
N ILE A 282 14.90 4.49 -1.50
CA ILE A 282 15.65 3.34 -0.98
C ILE A 282 16.60 2.87 -2.10
N THR A 283 17.88 2.86 -1.80
CA THR A 283 18.94 2.42 -2.73
C THR A 283 19.57 1.13 -2.22
N LEU A 284 20.04 0.30 -3.13
CA LEU A 284 20.98 -0.77 -2.81
C LEU A 284 22.32 -0.10 -2.52
N ILE A 285 22.70 -0.02 -1.26
CA ILE A 285 24.06 0.32 -0.88
C ILE A 285 24.85 -1.00 -0.94
N ASP A 286 25.98 -1.00 -1.64
CA ASP A 286 26.83 -2.18 -1.81
C ASP A 286 27.01 -2.94 -0.51
N ARG A 287 26.65 -4.24 -0.53
CA ARG A 287 26.85 -5.27 0.51
C ARG A 287 25.78 -5.42 1.61
N ASP A 288 24.78 -4.54 1.77
CA ASP A 288 23.74 -4.74 2.81
C ASP A 288 22.33 -5.01 2.21
N VAL A 289 22.23 -6.11 1.46
CA VAL A 289 20.97 -6.60 0.90
C VAL A 289 19.87 -6.80 1.96
N PRO A 290 20.17 -7.34 3.18
CA PRO A 290 19.17 -7.44 4.24
C PRO A 290 18.62 -6.11 4.72
N SER A 291 19.41 -5.03 4.73
CA SER A 291 18.96 -3.70 5.12
C SER A 291 18.03 -3.09 4.07
N TYR A 292 18.35 -3.27 2.79
CA TYR A 292 17.48 -2.87 1.69
C TYR A 292 16.08 -3.48 1.83
N PHE A 293 15.97 -4.81 2.00
CA PHE A 293 14.67 -5.47 2.12
C PHE A 293 13.90 -5.07 3.37
N ARG A 294 14.58 -4.83 4.50
CA ARG A 294 13.93 -4.29 5.71
C ARG A 294 13.38 -2.89 5.49
N SER A 295 14.14 -2.03 4.84
CA SER A 295 13.73 -0.67 4.51
C SER A 295 12.56 -0.66 3.51
N LEU A 296 12.62 -1.52 2.50
CA LEU A 296 11.55 -1.69 1.51
C LEU A 296 10.27 -2.23 2.17
N GLU A 297 10.37 -3.28 2.99
CA GLU A 297 9.22 -3.80 3.73
C GLU A 297 8.61 -2.75 4.66
N HIS A 298 9.43 -1.93 5.33
CA HIS A 298 8.96 -0.84 6.18
C HIS A 298 8.22 0.22 5.35
N LEU A 299 8.76 0.63 4.20
CA LEU A 299 8.12 1.57 3.29
C LEU A 299 6.78 1.03 2.78
N LEU A 300 6.74 -0.20 2.31
CA LEU A 300 5.53 -0.85 1.82
C LEU A 300 4.48 -1.03 2.92
N ARG A 301 4.92 -1.36 4.14
CA ARG A 301 4.04 -1.46 5.31
C ARG A 301 3.41 -0.12 5.65
N SER A 302 4.15 0.98 5.58
CA SER A 302 3.60 2.33 5.79
C SER A 302 2.65 2.75 4.66
N SER A 303 2.96 2.40 3.42
CA SER A 303 2.13 2.69 2.25
C SER A 303 0.85 1.84 2.19
N ALA A 304 0.88 0.59 2.67
CA ALA A 304 -0.28 -0.29 2.75
C ALA A 304 -1.13 -0.07 4.01
N ARG A 305 -0.88 0.99 4.77
CA ARG A 305 -1.53 1.25 6.06
C ARG A 305 -3.01 1.60 5.88
N PRO A 306 -3.93 0.80 6.44
CA PRO A 306 -5.35 1.13 6.47
C PRO A 306 -5.66 2.20 7.53
N PRO A 307 -6.88 2.81 7.50
CA PRO A 307 -7.28 3.85 8.45
C PRO A 307 -7.14 3.42 9.91
N PHE A 308 -7.51 2.18 10.21
CA PHE A 308 -7.41 1.61 11.55
C PHE A 308 -6.31 0.57 11.62
N VAL A 309 -5.23 0.86 12.36
CA VAL A 309 -4.12 -0.06 12.62
C VAL A 309 -3.75 -0.01 14.09
N ALA A 310 -3.67 -1.16 14.74
CA ALA A 310 -3.12 -1.26 16.08
C ALA A 310 -1.62 -0.84 16.06
N ARG A 311 -1.20 0.06 16.94
CA ARG A 311 0.23 0.27 17.19
C ARG A 311 0.79 -1.03 17.77
N ARG A 312 1.68 -1.67 17.04
CA ARG A 312 2.45 -2.78 17.61
C ARG A 312 3.44 -2.19 18.61
N SER A 313 3.41 -2.67 19.84
CA SER A 313 4.58 -2.62 20.70
C SER A 313 5.69 -3.42 19.99
N THR A 314 6.86 -2.81 19.82
CA THR A 314 8.04 -3.40 19.20
C THR A 314 8.48 -4.65 19.95
N GLY A 315 8.08 -5.83 19.48
CA GLY A 315 8.38 -7.10 20.10
C GLY A 315 7.82 -8.26 19.27
N GLU A 316 8.38 -8.50 18.08
CA GLU A 316 8.04 -9.67 17.27
C GLU A 316 8.73 -10.92 17.84
N SER A 317 7.91 -11.89 18.29
CA SER A 317 8.38 -13.24 18.58
C SER A 317 8.63 -14.00 17.29
N SER A 318 9.87 -14.42 17.09
CA SER A 318 10.26 -15.29 15.99
C SER A 318 10.01 -16.76 16.37
N CYS A 319 8.79 -17.26 16.13
CA CYS A 319 8.56 -18.70 16.05
C CYS A 319 7.91 -19.00 14.70
N ARG A 320 8.66 -19.58 13.76
CA ARG A 320 8.28 -19.74 12.35
C ARG A 320 7.77 -21.13 11.94
N SER A 321 7.58 -22.05 12.88
CA SER A 321 6.99 -23.36 12.57
C SER A 321 5.83 -23.64 13.52
N MET A 322 4.61 -23.37 13.03
CA MET A 322 3.38 -23.73 13.74
C MET A 322 2.60 -24.74 12.91
N THR A 323 2.31 -25.90 13.47
CA THR A 323 1.30 -26.83 13.00
C THR A 323 -0.03 -26.48 13.65
N THR A 324 -1.05 -26.23 12.86
CA THR A 324 -2.43 -26.03 13.33
C THR A 324 -3.03 -27.38 13.73
N GLY A 325 -3.22 -27.60 15.02
CA GLY A 325 -4.03 -28.70 15.55
C GLY A 325 -5.54 -28.38 15.36
N GLN A 326 -6.33 -29.44 15.30
CA GLN A 326 -7.78 -29.46 15.04
C GLN A 326 -8.58 -28.35 15.69
N SER A 327 -9.50 -27.75 14.92
CA SER A 327 -10.51 -26.83 15.43
C SER A 327 -11.61 -27.62 16.14
N PHE A 328 -11.81 -27.38 17.43
CA PHE A 328 -13.03 -27.77 18.12
C PHE A 328 -14.09 -26.69 17.90
N ARG A 329 -15.19 -27.07 17.25
CA ARG A 329 -16.48 -26.40 17.37
C ARG A 329 -17.29 -27.28 18.30
N ASP A 330 -17.57 -26.81 19.49
CA ASP A 330 -18.67 -27.35 20.31
C ASP A 330 -19.96 -26.75 19.79
N GLY A 331 -20.99 -27.62 19.66
CA GLY A 331 -22.30 -27.35 19.12
C GLY A 331 -23.21 -26.52 20.03
#